data_684c7072659e01cbf4faf4b033006904
#
_entry.id   684c7072659e01cbf4faf4b033006904
#
_cell.length_a   1.000
_cell.length_b   1.000
_cell.length_c   1.000
_cell.angle_alpha   90.00
_cell.angle_beta   90.00
_cell.angle_gamma   90.00
#
_symmetry.space_group_name_H-M   'P 1'
#
loop_
_entity.id
_entity.type
_entity.pdbx_description
1 polymer ?
#
loop_
_entity_poly.entity_id
_entity_poly.type
_entity_poly.pdbx_seq_one_letter_code
_entity_poly.pdbx_strand_id
1 'polypeptide(L)'
;MSITLLIALAVLIAPDCAAQNFERVFRQQERYTLPLELEFTRKNQKSFQRAVSFLLDSGPNGFATGFLVGDGLVMTAYHVVSGELSESKKLILGFSRHDELDVRVWVNGRQATVIRVDEDADLALLAVDGMRRQSKIPSFKTTPTDNEKLFLIARPHGGRIVTSGVFHGSYSFRGLQYLSVKIESRDGFSGSPVYNQNAEIVGIFSGYDWSQKVALISPGDRAQKLLDDHIANPPPVK
;
A
#
# COMPACT_ATOMS: atom_id res chain seq x y z
N MET A 1 -49.24 48.18 19.08
CA MET A 1 -47.99 47.86 18.28
C MET A 1 -47.24 46.74 18.96
N SER A 2 -47.37 45.55 18.44
CA SER A 2 -46.67 44.36 18.99
C SER A 2 -45.40 44.13 18.14
N ILE A 3 -44.25 44.19 18.78
CA ILE A 3 -42.96 43.91 18.15
C ILE A 3 -42.72 42.41 18.34
N THR A 4 -42.82 41.67 17.23
CA THR A 4 -42.47 40.25 17.19
C THR A 4 -40.97 40.13 17.02
N LEU A 5 -40.26 39.67 18.04
CA LEU A 5 -38.81 39.43 18.02
C LEU A 5 -38.55 38.07 17.31
N LEU A 6 -38.03 38.10 16.10
CA LEU A 6 -37.61 36.92 15.35
C LEU A 6 -36.20 36.50 15.87
N ILE A 7 -36.14 35.46 16.69
CA ILE A 7 -34.87 34.84 17.08
C ILE A 7 -34.45 33.90 15.96
N ALA A 8 -33.49 34.31 15.15
CA ALA A 8 -32.85 33.45 14.18
C ALA A 8 -31.90 32.50 14.94
N LEU A 9 -32.29 31.24 15.08
CA LEU A 9 -31.45 30.16 15.61
C LEU A 9 -30.43 29.77 14.53
N ALA A 10 -29.24 30.32 14.60
CA ALA A 10 -28.11 29.86 13.77
C ALA A 10 -27.67 28.48 14.28
N VAL A 11 -28.10 27.42 13.59
CA VAL A 11 -27.56 26.08 13.81
C VAL A 11 -26.14 26.09 13.30
N LEU A 12 -25.17 26.27 14.17
CA LEU A 12 -23.77 26.02 13.92
C LEU A 12 -23.63 24.50 13.73
N ILE A 13 -23.66 24.05 12.44
CA ILE A 13 -23.29 22.68 12.08
C ILE A 13 -21.79 22.60 12.36
N ALA A 14 -21.41 22.04 13.52
CA ALA A 14 -20.03 21.69 13.78
C ALA A 14 -19.59 20.69 12.70
N PRO A 15 -18.47 20.93 11.99
CA PRO A 15 -17.99 19.98 11.01
C PRO A 15 -17.78 18.63 11.70
N ASP A 16 -18.25 17.56 11.04
CA ASP A 16 -18.17 16.20 11.57
C ASP A 16 -16.71 15.89 11.97
N CYS A 17 -16.50 15.56 13.23
CA CYS A 17 -15.18 15.25 13.80
C CYS A 17 -14.46 14.15 12.99
N ALA A 18 -15.21 13.24 12.37
CA ALA A 18 -14.69 12.21 11.49
C ALA A 18 -14.12 12.78 10.18
N ALA A 19 -14.74 13.82 9.62
CA ALA A 19 -14.25 14.49 8.41
C ALA A 19 -12.96 15.27 8.69
N GLN A 20 -12.87 15.92 9.85
CA GLN A 20 -11.66 16.64 10.27
C GLN A 20 -10.48 15.68 10.51
N ASN A 21 -10.71 14.53 11.13
CA ASN A 21 -9.68 13.52 11.35
C ASN A 21 -9.17 12.92 10.04
N PHE A 22 -10.07 12.65 9.09
CA PHE A 22 -9.73 12.18 7.76
C PHE A 22 -8.83 13.17 7.02
N GLU A 23 -9.21 14.44 6.96
CA GLU A 23 -8.45 15.49 6.28
C GLU A 23 -7.07 15.69 6.91
N ARG A 24 -6.96 15.59 8.23
CA ARG A 24 -5.68 15.67 8.94
C ARG A 24 -4.74 14.53 8.57
N VAL A 25 -5.22 13.28 8.65
CA VAL A 25 -4.42 12.08 8.29
C VAL A 25 -3.96 12.19 6.86
N PHE A 26 -4.88 12.55 5.97
CA PHE A 26 -4.59 12.68 4.56
C PHE A 26 -3.49 13.70 4.29
N ARG A 27 -3.63 14.96 4.74
CA ARG A 27 -2.62 16.03 4.52
C ARG A 27 -1.24 15.67 5.08
N GLN A 28 -1.19 14.92 6.18
CA GLN A 28 0.06 14.51 6.80
C GLN A 28 0.74 13.38 6.04
N GLN A 29 -0.03 12.42 5.51
CA GLN A 29 0.51 11.14 5.07
C GLN A 29 0.53 10.93 3.56
N GLU A 30 -0.25 11.68 2.78
CA GLU A 30 -0.33 11.50 1.32
C GLU A 30 1.02 11.58 0.60
N ARG A 31 1.91 12.45 1.07
CA ARG A 31 3.24 12.68 0.48
C ARG A 31 4.21 11.52 0.65
N TYR A 32 3.95 10.63 1.61
CA TYR A 32 4.77 9.44 1.84
C TYR A 32 4.30 8.26 0.99
N THR A 33 3.09 8.31 0.46
CA THR A 33 2.51 7.26 -0.38
C THR A 33 2.92 7.45 -1.83
N LEU A 34 3.46 6.41 -2.44
CA LEU A 34 4.09 6.43 -3.76
C LEU A 34 3.40 5.46 -4.71
N PRO A 35 3.23 5.84 -5.99
CA PRO A 35 2.87 4.86 -7.01
C PRO A 35 4.05 3.93 -7.27
N LEU A 36 3.78 2.65 -7.40
CA LEU A 36 4.69 1.65 -7.89
C LEU A 36 4.25 1.24 -9.29
N GLU A 37 5.16 1.34 -10.24
CA GLU A 37 4.99 0.85 -11.59
C GLU A 37 5.69 -0.50 -11.70
N LEU A 38 5.00 -1.50 -12.21
CA LEU A 38 5.46 -2.88 -12.28
C LEU A 38 5.65 -3.29 -13.73
N GLU A 39 6.79 -3.90 -14.02
CA GLU A 39 7.12 -4.47 -15.31
C GLU A 39 7.29 -5.98 -15.16
N PHE A 40 6.28 -6.75 -15.56
CA PHE A 40 6.32 -8.21 -15.57
C PHE A 40 6.92 -8.73 -16.85
N THR A 41 7.88 -9.66 -16.74
CA THR A 41 8.54 -10.32 -17.86
C THR A 41 8.67 -11.83 -17.60
N ARG A 42 8.72 -12.66 -18.67
CA ARG A 42 8.95 -14.11 -18.51
C ARG A 42 10.36 -14.40 -18.04
N LYS A 43 10.54 -15.25 -17.03
CA LYS A 43 11.85 -15.65 -16.49
C LYS A 43 12.75 -16.29 -17.56
N ASN A 44 12.21 -17.10 -18.46
CA ASN A 44 12.94 -17.93 -19.40
C ASN A 44 13.15 -17.31 -20.80
N GLN A 45 12.99 -15.99 -20.94
CA GLN A 45 13.29 -15.33 -22.22
C GLN A 45 14.79 -15.25 -22.47
N LYS A 46 15.24 -15.68 -23.69
CA LYS A 46 16.61 -15.48 -24.14
C LYS A 46 16.93 -13.99 -24.20
N SER A 47 18.20 -13.62 -23.92
CA SER A 47 18.65 -12.22 -23.85
C SER A 47 18.23 -11.36 -25.04
N PHE A 48 18.21 -11.93 -26.26
CA PHE A 48 17.78 -11.25 -27.47
C PHE A 48 16.25 -10.98 -27.50
N GLN A 49 15.44 -11.93 -27.03
CA GLN A 49 13.99 -11.76 -26.92
C GLN A 49 13.63 -10.72 -25.86
N ARG A 50 14.40 -10.66 -24.73
CA ARG A 50 14.28 -9.58 -23.75
C ARG A 50 14.58 -8.21 -24.35
N ALA A 51 15.62 -8.09 -25.17
CA ALA A 51 15.96 -6.83 -25.82
C ALA A 51 14.89 -6.38 -26.84
N VAL A 52 14.30 -7.32 -27.57
CA VAL A 52 13.22 -7.02 -28.53
C VAL A 52 11.91 -6.68 -27.79
N SER A 53 11.56 -7.41 -26.72
CA SER A 53 10.41 -7.07 -25.87
C SER A 53 10.58 -5.70 -25.23
N PHE A 54 11.77 -5.37 -24.78
CA PHE A 54 12.08 -4.05 -24.21
C PHE A 54 11.91 -2.90 -25.23
N LEU A 55 12.13 -3.17 -26.51
CA LEU A 55 11.93 -2.18 -27.58
C LEU A 55 10.47 -2.07 -28.05
N LEU A 56 9.67 -3.12 -27.86
CA LEU A 56 8.28 -3.21 -28.32
C LEU A 56 7.25 -3.03 -27.20
N ASP A 57 7.58 -3.43 -25.96
CA ASP A 57 6.74 -3.26 -24.76
C ASP A 57 7.21 -2.00 -24.01
N SER A 58 6.71 -0.88 -24.42
CA SER A 58 7.04 0.41 -23.84
C SER A 58 6.14 0.71 -22.65
N GLY A 59 6.55 0.28 -21.45
CA GLY A 59 5.97 0.80 -20.23
C GLY A 59 5.54 -0.24 -19.19
N PRO A 60 5.19 0.23 -18.00
CA PRO A 60 4.72 -0.64 -16.93
C PRO A 60 3.38 -1.29 -17.31
N ASN A 61 3.26 -2.59 -17.04
CA ASN A 61 2.08 -3.39 -17.30
C ASN A 61 1.33 -3.78 -16.01
N GLY A 62 1.76 -3.28 -14.87
CA GLY A 62 1.10 -3.43 -13.58
C GLY A 62 1.33 -2.21 -12.68
N PHE A 63 0.48 -2.06 -11.68
CA PHE A 63 0.55 -0.94 -10.74
C PHE A 63 0.21 -1.41 -9.33
N ALA A 64 0.88 -0.80 -8.35
CA ALA A 64 0.65 -1.00 -6.94
C ALA A 64 0.94 0.29 -6.17
N THR A 65 0.88 0.22 -4.87
CA THR A 65 1.22 1.32 -3.97
C THR A 65 2.35 0.89 -3.04
N GLY A 66 3.21 1.84 -2.70
CA GLY A 66 4.17 1.72 -1.62
C GLY A 66 4.20 3.00 -0.81
N PHE A 67 4.99 3.02 0.24
CA PHE A 67 5.17 4.22 1.04
C PHE A 67 6.56 4.30 1.66
N LEU A 68 7.03 5.51 1.87
CA LEU A 68 8.35 5.78 2.46
C LEU A 68 8.38 5.40 3.94
N VAL A 69 9.39 4.62 4.34
CA VAL A 69 9.68 4.23 5.72
C VAL A 69 11.10 4.59 6.17
N GLY A 70 11.91 5.17 5.29
CA GLY A 70 13.29 5.58 5.54
C GLY A 70 13.87 6.35 4.36
N ASP A 71 15.16 6.73 4.46
CA ASP A 71 15.90 7.31 3.34
C ASP A 71 16.03 6.29 2.21
N GLY A 72 15.35 6.53 1.10
CA GLY A 72 15.33 5.62 -0.02
C GLY A 72 14.67 4.25 0.27
N LEU A 73 14.02 4.10 1.43
CA LEU A 73 13.33 2.86 1.81
C LEU A 73 11.83 2.98 1.57
N VAL A 74 11.29 2.06 0.78
CA VAL A 74 9.86 1.98 0.45
C VAL A 74 9.33 0.62 0.90
N MET A 75 8.23 0.62 1.63
CA MET A 75 7.51 -0.59 2.02
C MET A 75 6.31 -0.81 1.11
N THR A 76 6.05 -2.08 0.80
CA THR A 76 4.91 -2.53 0.00
C THR A 76 4.51 -3.96 0.40
N ALA A 77 3.53 -4.57 -0.28
CA ALA A 77 3.20 -5.97 -0.11
C ALA A 77 4.18 -6.89 -0.87
N TYR A 78 4.46 -8.09 -0.33
CA TYR A 78 5.38 -9.05 -0.94
C TYR A 78 4.89 -9.55 -2.30
N HIS A 79 3.60 -9.86 -2.44
CA HIS A 79 3.04 -10.32 -3.71
C HIS A 79 3.20 -9.31 -4.87
N VAL A 80 3.44 -8.03 -4.57
CA VAL A 80 3.73 -6.98 -5.57
C VAL A 80 5.08 -7.22 -6.23
N VAL A 81 6.03 -7.80 -5.48
CA VAL A 81 7.43 -7.98 -5.90
C VAL A 81 7.83 -9.44 -6.14
N SER A 82 6.96 -10.41 -5.85
CA SER A 82 7.26 -11.83 -6.01
C SER A 82 7.23 -12.32 -7.46
N GLY A 83 6.57 -11.58 -8.35
CA GLY A 83 6.27 -12.03 -9.72
C GLY A 83 5.12 -13.04 -9.79
N GLU A 84 4.53 -13.39 -8.66
CA GLU A 84 3.41 -14.33 -8.59
C GLU A 84 2.08 -13.63 -8.90
N LEU A 85 1.53 -13.93 -10.05
CA LEU A 85 0.21 -13.44 -10.47
C LEU A 85 -0.78 -14.60 -10.55
N SER A 86 -2.05 -14.30 -10.25
CA SER A 86 -3.13 -15.25 -10.53
C SER A 86 -3.21 -15.57 -12.03
N GLU A 87 -3.70 -16.76 -12.38
CA GLU A 87 -3.83 -17.17 -13.79
C GLU A 87 -4.62 -16.16 -14.62
N SER A 88 -5.69 -15.61 -14.07
CA SER A 88 -6.50 -14.58 -14.72
C SER A 88 -5.72 -13.30 -14.99
N LYS A 89 -4.92 -12.84 -14.03
CA LYS A 89 -4.05 -11.65 -14.22
C LYS A 89 -2.96 -11.92 -15.25
N LYS A 90 -2.33 -13.10 -15.25
CA LYS A 90 -1.35 -13.49 -16.29
C LYS A 90 -1.97 -13.40 -17.68
N LEU A 91 -3.18 -13.94 -17.87
CA LEU A 91 -3.88 -13.90 -19.17
C LEU A 91 -4.21 -12.47 -19.61
N ILE A 92 -4.67 -11.62 -18.70
CA ILE A 92 -4.98 -10.20 -18.98
C ILE A 92 -3.71 -9.46 -19.45
N LEU A 93 -2.55 -9.79 -18.88
CA LEU A 93 -1.26 -9.20 -19.24
C LEU A 93 -0.60 -9.86 -20.46
N GLY A 94 -1.26 -10.83 -21.12
CA GLY A 94 -0.75 -11.51 -22.31
C GLY A 94 0.26 -12.62 -22.01
N PHE A 95 0.32 -13.09 -20.77
CA PHE A 95 1.15 -14.24 -20.38
C PHE A 95 0.34 -15.55 -20.41
N SER A 96 1.05 -16.68 -20.54
CA SER A 96 0.46 -18.01 -20.32
C SER A 96 0.21 -18.26 -18.83
N ARG A 97 -0.77 -19.11 -18.52
CA ARG A 97 -1.04 -19.54 -17.12
C ARG A 97 0.18 -20.15 -16.42
N HIS A 98 1.02 -20.83 -17.20
CA HIS A 98 2.21 -21.55 -16.72
C HIS A 98 3.49 -20.69 -16.76
N ASP A 99 3.42 -19.47 -17.28
CA ASP A 99 4.61 -18.61 -17.31
C ASP A 99 5.06 -18.27 -15.89
N GLU A 100 6.35 -18.46 -15.63
CA GLU A 100 7.03 -17.89 -14.48
C GLU A 100 7.47 -16.46 -14.83
N LEU A 101 7.18 -15.53 -13.93
CA LEU A 101 7.42 -14.12 -14.19
C LEU A 101 8.47 -13.56 -13.24
N ASP A 102 9.33 -12.71 -13.78
CA ASP A 102 10.12 -11.73 -13.03
C ASP A 102 9.33 -10.43 -12.98
N VAL A 103 9.55 -9.65 -11.94
CA VAL A 103 8.99 -8.30 -11.81
C VAL A 103 10.09 -7.31 -11.55
N ARG A 104 10.06 -6.18 -12.27
CA ARG A 104 10.84 -4.98 -11.95
C ARG A 104 9.88 -3.94 -11.38
N VAL A 105 10.31 -3.28 -10.33
CA VAL A 105 9.53 -2.25 -9.65
C VAL A 105 10.18 -0.90 -9.90
N TRP A 106 9.37 0.07 -10.29
CA TRP A 106 9.80 1.44 -10.52
C TRP A 106 9.05 2.38 -9.59
N VAL A 107 9.78 3.33 -9.03
CA VAL A 107 9.27 4.35 -8.13
C VAL A 107 9.71 5.72 -8.64
N ASN A 108 8.77 6.54 -9.10
CA ASN A 108 9.08 7.84 -9.71
C ASN A 108 10.18 7.75 -10.79
N GLY A 109 10.11 6.77 -11.68
CA GLY A 109 11.06 6.54 -12.76
C GLY A 109 12.42 5.97 -12.34
N ARG A 110 12.58 5.52 -11.07
CA ARG A 110 13.79 4.90 -10.54
C ARG A 110 13.51 3.44 -10.25
N GLN A 111 14.41 2.55 -10.67
CA GLN A 111 14.27 1.13 -10.34
C GLN A 111 14.50 0.91 -8.85
N ALA A 112 13.59 0.17 -8.23
CA ALA A 112 13.70 -0.28 -6.84
C ALA A 112 14.34 -1.67 -6.77
N THR A 113 15.10 -1.92 -5.70
CA THR A 113 15.68 -3.23 -5.39
C THR A 113 15.00 -3.80 -4.16
N VAL A 114 14.52 -5.05 -4.22
CA VAL A 114 13.99 -5.76 -3.06
C VAL A 114 15.16 -6.09 -2.13
N ILE A 115 15.12 -5.61 -0.89
CA ILE A 115 16.22 -5.79 0.07
C ILE A 115 15.85 -6.69 1.24
N ARG A 116 14.56 -6.77 1.60
CA ARG A 116 14.03 -7.72 2.59
C ARG A 116 12.59 -8.06 2.27
N VAL A 117 12.17 -9.26 2.70
CA VAL A 117 10.79 -9.72 2.63
C VAL A 117 10.38 -10.43 3.91
N ASP A 118 9.10 -10.39 4.21
CA ASP A 118 8.39 -11.23 5.18
C ASP A 118 7.20 -11.86 4.43
N GLU A 119 7.42 -13.06 3.89
CA GLU A 119 6.43 -13.76 3.06
C GLU A 119 5.19 -14.14 3.88
N ASP A 120 5.36 -14.53 5.15
CA ASP A 120 4.28 -14.90 6.05
C ASP A 120 3.36 -13.71 6.40
N ALA A 121 3.88 -12.50 6.35
CA ALA A 121 3.11 -11.28 6.55
C ALA A 121 2.78 -10.55 5.25
N ASP A 122 3.17 -11.10 4.08
CA ASP A 122 3.01 -10.45 2.77
C ASP A 122 3.61 -9.04 2.74
N LEU A 123 4.87 -8.87 3.20
CA LEU A 123 5.56 -7.58 3.27
C LEU A 123 6.88 -7.60 2.51
N ALA A 124 7.22 -6.48 1.88
CA ALA A 124 8.50 -6.27 1.22
C ALA A 124 9.04 -4.87 1.50
N LEU A 125 10.36 -4.80 1.72
CA LEU A 125 11.13 -3.58 1.84
C LEU A 125 12.00 -3.39 0.61
N LEU A 126 11.89 -2.24 -0.03
CA LEU A 126 12.61 -1.86 -1.24
C LEU A 126 13.61 -0.74 -0.95
N ALA A 127 14.76 -0.79 -1.60
CA ALA A 127 15.69 0.34 -1.69
C ALA A 127 15.53 1.04 -3.05
N VAL A 128 15.51 2.38 -3.02
CA VAL A 128 15.41 3.24 -4.21
C VAL A 128 16.51 4.29 -4.14
N ASP A 129 17.52 4.14 -5.00
CA ASP A 129 18.68 5.03 -5.01
C ASP A 129 18.30 6.48 -5.33
N GLY A 130 18.93 7.42 -4.60
CA GLY A 130 18.75 8.86 -4.80
C GLY A 130 17.38 9.40 -4.38
N MET A 131 16.55 8.61 -3.72
CA MET A 131 15.33 9.09 -3.08
C MET A 131 15.67 9.61 -1.68
N ARG A 132 15.57 10.92 -1.49
CA ARG A 132 15.93 11.57 -0.22
C ARG A 132 14.80 11.51 0.81
N ARG A 133 15.19 11.46 2.07
CA ARG A 133 14.30 11.49 3.24
C ARG A 133 13.39 12.71 3.24
N GLN A 134 12.12 12.48 3.46
CA GLN A 134 11.22 13.52 3.95
C GLN A 134 11.24 13.53 5.48
N SER A 135 11.18 14.70 6.07
CA SER A 135 11.56 15.00 7.45
C SER A 135 10.80 14.29 8.58
N LYS A 136 9.73 13.56 8.29
CA LYS A 136 8.97 12.84 9.33
C LYS A 136 8.25 11.63 8.72
N ILE A 137 8.80 10.45 8.95
CA ILE A 137 8.19 9.18 8.57
C ILE A 137 7.06 8.85 9.53
N PRO A 138 5.93 8.28 9.04
CA PRO A 138 4.86 7.82 9.91
C PRO A 138 5.35 6.76 10.90
N SER A 139 4.87 6.82 12.14
CA SER A 139 5.11 5.76 13.12
C SER A 139 4.17 4.59 12.88
N PHE A 140 4.62 3.39 13.27
CA PHE A 140 3.77 2.21 13.30
C PHE A 140 3.03 2.10 14.63
N LYS A 141 1.82 1.55 14.57
CA LYS A 141 1.03 1.15 15.73
C LYS A 141 0.80 -0.35 15.68
N THR A 142 0.92 -1.02 16.83
CA THR A 142 0.90 -2.48 16.88
C THR A 142 -0.47 -3.09 16.60
N THR A 143 -1.54 -2.53 17.16
CA THR A 143 -2.89 -3.09 17.00
C THR A 143 -3.95 -1.98 17.04
N PRO A 144 -4.89 -1.95 16.09
CA PRO A 144 -6.06 -1.08 16.18
C PRO A 144 -6.96 -1.50 17.34
N THR A 145 -7.74 -0.58 17.86
CA THR A 145 -8.81 -0.88 18.82
C THR A 145 -10.07 -1.35 18.08
N ASP A 146 -10.89 -2.15 18.74
CA ASP A 146 -12.14 -2.65 18.15
C ASP A 146 -13.02 -1.50 17.63
N ASN A 147 -13.56 -1.66 16.43
CA ASN A 147 -14.33 -0.67 15.70
C ASN A 147 -13.59 0.66 15.42
N GLU A 148 -12.27 0.69 15.53
CA GLU A 148 -11.48 1.86 15.15
C GLU A 148 -11.68 2.20 13.67
N LYS A 149 -11.92 3.49 13.38
CA LYS A 149 -11.98 3.98 12.00
C LYS A 149 -10.57 4.10 11.43
N LEU A 150 -10.34 3.43 10.33
CA LEU A 150 -9.05 3.36 9.63
C LEU A 150 -9.16 4.02 8.26
N PHE A 151 -8.03 4.51 7.75
CA PHE A 151 -7.92 5.24 6.50
C PHE A 151 -6.84 4.61 5.62
N LEU A 152 -7.17 4.31 4.39
CA LEU A 152 -6.24 3.80 3.39
C LEU A 152 -5.94 4.91 2.37
N ILE A 153 -4.65 5.11 2.06
CA ILE A 153 -4.21 6.03 1.00
C ILE A 153 -3.50 5.19 -0.06
N ALA A 154 -4.02 5.18 -1.28
CA ALA A 154 -3.47 4.45 -2.41
C ALA A 154 -3.08 5.37 -3.57
N ARG A 155 -2.15 4.91 -4.40
CA ARG A 155 -1.64 5.61 -5.60
C ARG A 155 -1.74 4.75 -6.87
N PRO A 156 -2.92 4.19 -7.21
CA PRO A 156 -3.06 3.41 -8.42
C PRO A 156 -2.80 4.29 -9.65
N HIS A 157 -2.01 3.80 -10.61
CA HIS A 157 -1.69 4.49 -11.86
C HIS A 157 -1.24 5.96 -11.69
N GLY A 158 -0.54 6.28 -10.58
CA GLY A 158 -0.18 7.66 -10.25
C GLY A 158 -1.33 8.54 -9.78
N GLY A 159 -2.57 8.06 -9.86
CA GLY A 159 -3.74 8.68 -9.27
C GLY A 159 -3.70 8.63 -7.74
N ARG A 160 -4.70 9.20 -7.10
CA ARG A 160 -4.82 9.26 -5.65
C ARG A 160 -6.21 8.80 -5.24
N ILE A 161 -6.27 7.76 -4.42
CA ILE A 161 -7.51 7.28 -3.84
C ILE A 161 -7.34 7.24 -2.33
N VAL A 162 -8.32 7.81 -1.63
CA VAL A 162 -8.40 7.72 -0.19
C VAL A 162 -9.74 7.12 0.18
N THR A 163 -9.72 6.12 1.02
CA THR A 163 -10.92 5.45 1.51
C THR A 163 -10.81 5.18 3.00
N SER A 164 -11.92 4.90 3.64
CA SER A 164 -11.94 4.57 5.06
C SER A 164 -12.85 3.39 5.33
N GLY A 165 -12.58 2.69 6.41
CA GLY A 165 -13.38 1.60 6.90
C GLY A 165 -13.21 1.41 8.39
N VAL A 166 -13.81 0.35 8.92
CA VAL A 166 -13.80 0.03 10.34
C VAL A 166 -13.03 -1.26 10.56
N PHE A 167 -12.14 -1.27 11.54
CA PHE A 167 -11.44 -2.46 11.99
C PHE A 167 -12.45 -3.49 12.52
N HIS A 168 -12.29 -4.74 12.10
CA HIS A 168 -13.24 -5.82 12.39
C HIS A 168 -12.60 -7.03 13.10
N GLY A 169 -11.35 -6.88 13.55
CA GLY A 169 -10.64 -7.91 14.30
C GLY A 169 -9.54 -8.61 13.49
N SER A 170 -8.88 -9.57 14.14
CA SER A 170 -7.90 -10.44 13.49
C SER A 170 -8.60 -11.45 12.59
N TYR A 171 -7.96 -11.81 11.48
CA TYR A 171 -8.53 -12.68 10.46
C TYR A 171 -7.48 -13.64 9.89
N SER A 172 -7.78 -14.93 9.93
CA SER A 172 -6.92 -15.94 9.30
C SER A 172 -7.40 -16.23 7.88
N PHE A 173 -6.54 -16.01 6.89
CA PHE A 173 -6.82 -16.31 5.51
C PHE A 173 -5.69 -17.13 4.89
N ARG A 174 -6.02 -18.34 4.39
CA ARG A 174 -5.05 -19.29 3.82
C ARG A 174 -3.86 -19.60 4.74
N GLY A 175 -4.10 -19.65 6.06
CA GLY A 175 -3.07 -19.93 7.07
C GLY A 175 -2.25 -18.72 7.52
N LEU A 176 -2.39 -17.57 6.88
CA LEU A 176 -1.73 -16.31 7.27
C LEU A 176 -2.65 -15.47 8.16
N GLN A 177 -2.04 -14.65 9.01
CA GLN A 177 -2.75 -13.79 9.94
C GLN A 177 -2.80 -12.35 9.43
N TYR A 178 -4.00 -11.79 9.33
CA TYR A 178 -4.27 -10.42 8.90
C TYR A 178 -5.13 -9.68 9.92
N LEU A 179 -5.17 -8.38 9.79
CA LEU A 179 -6.22 -7.54 10.35
C LEU A 179 -7.32 -7.40 9.29
N SER A 180 -8.57 -7.56 9.66
CA SER A 180 -9.69 -7.38 8.75
C SER A 180 -10.29 -5.98 8.89
N VAL A 181 -10.53 -5.32 7.75
CA VAL A 181 -11.08 -3.97 7.70
C VAL A 181 -12.18 -3.91 6.64
N LYS A 182 -13.30 -3.30 6.94
CA LYS A 182 -14.39 -3.07 5.98
C LYS A 182 -14.07 -1.89 5.07
N ILE A 183 -13.17 -2.10 4.13
CA ILE A 183 -12.78 -1.16 3.06
C ILE A 183 -12.99 -1.87 1.74
N GLU A 184 -13.59 -1.21 0.75
CA GLU A 184 -13.68 -1.74 -0.60
C GLU A 184 -12.31 -1.83 -1.25
N SER A 185 -12.07 -2.91 -1.98
CA SER A 185 -10.82 -3.11 -2.73
C SER A 185 -10.92 -2.57 -4.15
N ARG A 186 -9.78 -2.06 -4.64
CA ARG A 186 -9.59 -1.68 -6.05
C ARG A 186 -8.20 -2.08 -6.51
N ASP A 187 -8.03 -2.25 -7.81
CA ASP A 187 -6.71 -2.49 -8.40
C ASP A 187 -5.73 -1.39 -8.04
N GLY A 188 -4.49 -1.78 -7.71
CA GLY A 188 -3.44 -0.87 -7.29
C GLY A 188 -3.44 -0.51 -5.80
N PHE A 189 -4.36 -1.07 -4.99
CA PHE A 189 -4.34 -0.88 -3.53
C PHE A 189 -3.26 -1.71 -2.83
N SER A 190 -2.78 -2.78 -3.43
CA SER A 190 -1.70 -3.64 -2.89
C SER A 190 -0.52 -2.80 -2.43
N GLY A 191 -0.07 -3.00 -1.19
CA GLY A 191 1.02 -2.27 -0.56
C GLY A 191 0.65 -0.89 0.00
N SER A 192 -0.62 -0.47 -0.07
CA SER A 192 -1.07 0.80 0.51
C SER A 192 -0.99 0.81 2.03
N PRO A 193 -0.49 1.89 2.64
CA PRO A 193 -0.52 2.05 4.08
C PRO A 193 -1.94 2.31 4.59
N VAL A 194 -2.25 1.71 5.72
CA VAL A 194 -3.51 1.90 6.46
C VAL A 194 -3.22 2.63 7.76
N TYR A 195 -3.89 3.73 7.99
CA TYR A 195 -3.65 4.63 9.11
C TYR A 195 -4.83 4.64 10.08
N ASN A 196 -4.52 4.90 11.34
CA ASN A 196 -5.53 5.27 12.35
C ASN A 196 -5.79 6.79 12.33
N GLN A 197 -6.65 7.24 13.25
CA GLN A 197 -6.98 8.67 13.39
C GLN A 197 -5.81 9.56 13.86
N ASN A 198 -4.76 8.97 14.44
CA ASN A 198 -3.55 9.66 14.84
C ASN A 198 -2.48 9.74 13.74
N ALA A 199 -2.82 9.27 12.53
CA ALA A 199 -1.90 9.16 11.40
C ALA A 199 -0.74 8.16 11.64
N GLU A 200 -0.94 7.18 12.51
CA GLU A 200 -0.03 6.06 12.71
C GLU A 200 -0.39 4.92 11.77
N ILE A 201 0.59 4.20 11.22
CA ILE A 201 0.38 3.05 10.34
C ILE A 201 -0.01 1.86 11.20
N VAL A 202 -1.21 1.32 10.98
CA VAL A 202 -1.70 0.10 11.64
C VAL A 202 -1.42 -1.15 10.83
N GLY A 203 -1.14 -0.99 9.54
CA GLY A 203 -0.81 -2.10 8.65
C GLY A 203 -0.75 -1.71 7.19
N ILE A 204 -0.59 -2.70 6.33
CA ILE A 204 -0.41 -2.57 4.89
C ILE A 204 -1.46 -3.42 4.17
N PHE A 205 -2.12 -2.83 3.17
CA PHE A 205 -3.11 -3.55 2.36
C PHE A 205 -2.45 -4.66 1.56
N SER A 206 -2.85 -5.89 1.85
CA SER A 206 -2.35 -7.11 1.20
C SER A 206 -3.33 -7.67 0.16
N GLY A 207 -4.62 -7.65 0.46
CA GLY A 207 -5.60 -8.24 -0.43
C GLY A 207 -7.03 -8.02 0.01
N TYR A 208 -7.94 -8.81 -0.59
CA TYR A 208 -9.36 -8.71 -0.30
C TYR A 208 -10.02 -10.08 -0.30
N ASP A 209 -10.73 -10.40 0.75
CA ASP A 209 -11.61 -11.58 0.77
C ASP A 209 -13.01 -11.21 0.26
N TRP A 210 -13.29 -11.64 -0.96
CA TRP A 210 -14.55 -11.38 -1.63
C TRP A 210 -15.74 -12.10 -0.96
N SER A 211 -15.50 -13.22 -0.29
CA SER A 211 -16.54 -13.98 0.40
C SER A 211 -17.05 -13.27 1.64
N GLN A 212 -16.14 -12.68 2.41
CA GLN A 212 -16.43 -11.94 3.62
C GLN A 212 -16.54 -10.42 3.40
N LYS A 213 -16.18 -9.94 2.21
CA LYS A 213 -16.16 -8.51 1.84
C LYS A 213 -15.31 -7.67 2.80
N VAL A 214 -14.12 -8.17 3.10
CA VAL A 214 -13.14 -7.48 3.97
C VAL A 214 -11.79 -7.34 3.30
N ALA A 215 -11.13 -6.21 3.55
CA ALA A 215 -9.75 -6.02 3.21
C ALA A 215 -8.85 -6.79 4.20
N LEU A 216 -7.82 -7.42 3.67
CA LEU A 216 -6.78 -8.13 4.40
C LEU A 216 -5.59 -7.17 4.58
N ILE A 217 -5.29 -6.83 5.82
CA ILE A 217 -4.25 -5.87 6.15
C ILE A 217 -3.14 -6.59 6.90
N SER A 218 -1.94 -6.59 6.35
CA SER A 218 -0.74 -7.09 7.02
C SER A 218 -0.44 -6.24 8.24
N PRO A 219 -0.21 -6.83 9.43
CA PRO A 219 -0.09 -6.08 10.68
C PRO A 219 1.11 -5.10 10.70
N GLY A 220 0.91 -3.93 11.29
CA GLY A 220 1.92 -2.87 11.37
C GLY A 220 3.14 -3.23 12.23
N ASP A 221 2.99 -4.07 13.24
CA ASP A 221 4.10 -4.57 14.04
C ASP A 221 5.04 -5.48 13.24
N ARG A 222 4.51 -6.29 12.31
CA ARG A 222 5.33 -7.08 11.39
C ARG A 222 6.11 -6.18 10.43
N ALA A 223 5.48 -5.11 9.96
CA ALA A 223 6.13 -4.11 9.11
C ALA A 223 7.22 -3.34 9.87
N GLN A 224 6.97 -2.94 11.12
CA GLN A 224 7.97 -2.34 11.98
C GLN A 224 9.15 -3.28 12.20
N LYS A 225 8.87 -4.56 12.54
CA LYS A 225 9.91 -5.57 12.72
C LYS A 225 10.77 -5.75 11.48
N LEU A 226 10.18 -5.83 10.28
CA LEU A 226 10.91 -5.95 9.01
C LEU A 226 11.87 -4.77 8.80
N LEU A 227 11.43 -3.56 9.15
CA LEU A 227 12.25 -2.35 9.09
C LEU A 227 13.38 -2.37 10.13
N ASP A 228 13.07 -2.72 11.37
CA ASP A 228 14.05 -2.79 12.47
C ASP A 228 15.12 -3.86 12.18
N ASP A 229 14.73 -5.02 11.66
CA ASP A 229 15.66 -6.08 11.24
C ASP A 229 16.58 -5.62 10.08
N HIS A 230 16.12 -4.73 9.22
CA HIS A 230 16.96 -4.12 8.18
C HIS A 230 17.95 -3.11 8.78
N ILE A 231 17.50 -2.27 9.70
CA ILE A 231 18.36 -1.25 10.36
C ILE A 231 19.45 -1.92 11.21
N ALA A 232 19.09 -3.00 11.93
CA ALA A 232 20.04 -3.74 12.77
C ALA A 232 21.07 -4.54 11.96
N ASN A 233 20.67 -5.05 10.79
CA ASN A 233 21.50 -5.90 9.92
C ASN A 233 21.41 -5.42 8.46
N PRO A 234 22.00 -4.28 8.11
CA PRO A 234 21.97 -3.80 6.73
C PRO A 234 22.72 -4.80 5.81
N PRO A 235 22.21 -5.03 4.59
CA PRO A 235 22.93 -5.86 3.63
C PRO A 235 24.32 -5.24 3.36
N PRO A 236 25.33 -6.08 3.03
CA PRO A 236 26.67 -5.55 2.73
C PRO A 236 26.57 -4.56 1.56
N VAL A 237 27.17 -3.40 1.74
CA VAL A 237 27.29 -2.39 0.68
C VAL A 237 28.12 -3.02 -0.44
N LYS A 238 27.53 -3.18 -1.63
CA LYS A 238 28.22 -3.68 -2.83
C LYS A 238 29.03 -2.61 -3.49
#